data_0ba6a832af03434423b102ea245b8659
#
_entry.id   0ba6a832af03434423b102ea245b8659
#
_cell.length_a   1.000
_cell.length_b   1.000
_cell.length_c   1.000
_cell.angle_alpha   90.00
_cell.angle_beta   90.00
_cell.angle_gamma   90.00
#
_symmetry.space_group_name_H-M   'P 1'
#
loop_
_entity.id
_entity.type
_entity.pdbx_description
1 polymer ?
#
loop_
_entity_poly.entity_id
_entity_poly.type
_entity_poly.pdbx_seq_one_letter_code
_entity_poly.pdbx_strand_id
1 'polypeptide(L)'
;MAITISSYISSAVSIVILSSVLFLILKKETIMSHFGLGCIYFLVLLLLLRGFIPVEFYKINLTQTIYSQKIIPFIKDTLEKNIIDLEYFSITWMKVLIFIYGIGVVIHLYKNIRGYYTTEKSIKAISEIKDPKIIEKKQRAYKKIFGRDVNRVRIACSDKFRTPAIWGLFKPTIILPLYDYSEKDYYYIFFHELMHYKHKDFLIKFLLDILVAFYWWIPFISKFLFRVVNQVQELLVDYHLTKVMDRNEKIEYMTVLTKTLRFQKNTECNLQNKEIIYALVDGHSSENIMQRLRYIMKNSVKKLSVFGILICTCLFLISFLVVFEPYYHVEIDEDGNKVYENIEGQTYYIKNGDKYDLYMEKEYVGTYDIIFETFKDIPIYRTYEEVVENEN
;
A
#
# COMPACT_ATOMS: atom_id res chain seq x y z
N MET A 1 15.05 -9.94 12.15
CA MET A 1 14.27 -9.05 11.30
C MET A 1 15.24 -8.41 10.32
N ALA A 2 15.19 -8.78 9.06
CA ALA A 2 16.05 -8.20 8.03
C ALA A 2 15.19 -7.52 6.96
N ILE A 3 15.65 -6.39 6.43
CA ILE A 3 15.09 -5.78 5.24
C ILE A 3 16.03 -6.14 4.10
N THR A 4 15.58 -7.04 3.25
CA THR A 4 16.33 -7.56 2.09
C THR A 4 15.63 -7.16 0.79
N ILE A 5 16.27 -7.33 -0.33
CA ILE A 5 15.63 -7.15 -1.65
C ILE A 5 14.47 -8.15 -1.80
N SER A 6 14.64 -9.36 -1.29
CA SER A 6 13.60 -10.39 -1.26
C SER A 6 12.37 -9.91 -0.49
N SER A 7 12.55 -9.34 0.73
CA SER A 7 11.45 -8.82 1.53
C SER A 7 10.68 -7.70 0.83
N TYR A 8 11.39 -6.89 0.05
CA TYR A 8 10.77 -5.82 -0.74
C TYR A 8 9.94 -6.38 -1.91
N ILE A 9 10.45 -7.38 -2.62
CA ILE A 9 9.72 -8.07 -3.70
C ILE A 9 8.49 -8.80 -3.13
N SER A 10 8.65 -9.52 -2.02
CA SER A 10 7.56 -10.23 -1.33
C SER A 10 6.46 -9.25 -0.88
N SER A 11 6.85 -8.07 -0.39
CA SER A 11 5.90 -7.00 -0.05
C SER A 11 5.15 -6.50 -1.29
N ALA A 12 5.85 -6.27 -2.40
CA ALA A 12 5.25 -5.83 -3.65
C ALA A 12 4.20 -6.84 -4.17
N VAL A 13 4.54 -8.11 -4.18
CA VAL A 13 3.62 -9.20 -4.57
C VAL A 13 2.42 -9.26 -3.63
N SER A 14 2.65 -9.13 -2.33
CA SER A 14 1.58 -9.11 -1.32
C SER A 14 0.61 -7.96 -1.53
N ILE A 15 1.11 -6.75 -1.86
CA ILE A 15 0.27 -5.59 -2.17
C ILE A 15 -0.60 -5.87 -3.40
N VAL A 16 -0.04 -6.47 -4.46
CA VAL A 16 -0.79 -6.82 -5.66
C VAL A 16 -1.89 -7.83 -5.34
N ILE A 17 -1.58 -8.87 -4.55
CA ILE A 17 -2.56 -9.89 -4.15
C ILE A 17 -3.66 -9.27 -3.29
N LEU A 18 -3.31 -8.56 -2.21
CA LEU A 18 -4.28 -7.94 -1.31
C LEU A 18 -5.17 -6.92 -2.01
N SER A 19 -4.60 -6.12 -2.93
CA SER A 19 -5.37 -5.17 -3.72
C SER A 19 -6.31 -5.85 -4.71
N SER A 20 -5.90 -6.98 -5.29
CA SER A 20 -6.74 -7.80 -6.17
C SER A 20 -7.90 -8.45 -5.41
N VAL A 21 -7.64 -8.97 -4.21
CA VAL A 21 -8.69 -9.51 -3.31
C VAL A 21 -9.68 -8.40 -2.96
N LEU A 22 -9.20 -7.21 -2.60
CA LEU A 22 -10.02 -6.07 -2.28
C LEU A 22 -10.91 -5.65 -3.47
N PHE A 23 -10.35 -5.61 -4.68
CA PHE A 23 -11.10 -5.34 -5.90
C PHE A 23 -12.20 -6.39 -6.16
N LEU A 24 -11.90 -7.67 -5.97
CA LEU A 24 -12.89 -8.75 -6.15
C LEU A 24 -14.03 -8.66 -5.13
N ILE A 25 -13.71 -8.30 -3.88
CA ILE A 25 -14.73 -8.06 -2.84
C ILE A 25 -15.64 -6.90 -3.25
N LEU A 26 -15.08 -5.79 -3.73
CA LEU A 26 -15.84 -4.62 -4.17
C LEU A 26 -16.73 -4.91 -5.39
N LYS A 27 -16.28 -5.78 -6.30
CA LYS A 27 -17.03 -6.13 -7.51
C LYS A 27 -18.30 -6.93 -7.21
N LYS A 28 -18.32 -7.74 -6.14
CA LYS A 28 -19.45 -8.58 -5.77
C LYS A 28 -20.22 -8.02 -4.59
N GLU A 29 -21.38 -7.40 -4.83
CA GLU A 29 -22.23 -6.79 -3.79
C GLU A 29 -22.60 -7.75 -2.65
N THR A 30 -22.82 -9.03 -2.95
CA THR A 30 -23.10 -10.09 -1.96
C THR A 30 -21.95 -10.27 -0.99
N ILE A 31 -20.71 -10.34 -1.49
CA ILE A 31 -19.52 -10.50 -0.67
C ILE A 31 -19.31 -9.22 0.17
N MET A 32 -19.42 -8.05 -0.46
CA MET A 32 -19.29 -6.77 0.20
C MET A 32 -20.28 -6.62 1.37
N SER A 33 -21.54 -7.06 1.21
CA SER A 33 -22.54 -7.00 2.26
C SER A 33 -22.28 -7.94 3.44
N HIS A 34 -21.60 -9.08 3.20
CA HIS A 34 -21.22 -10.01 4.28
C HIS A 34 -19.99 -9.54 5.08
N PHE A 35 -19.00 -8.97 4.39
CA PHE A 35 -17.80 -8.44 5.04
C PHE A 35 -18.07 -7.15 5.82
N GLY A 36 -18.92 -6.28 5.28
CA GLY A 36 -19.16 -4.95 5.80
C GLY A 36 -18.05 -3.96 5.43
N LEU A 37 -18.43 -2.71 5.19
CA LEU A 37 -17.50 -1.66 4.72
C LEU A 37 -16.37 -1.36 5.71
N GLY A 38 -16.61 -1.51 7.01
CA GLY A 38 -15.58 -1.32 8.03
C GLY A 38 -14.43 -2.32 7.90
N CYS A 39 -14.73 -3.60 7.57
CA CYS A 39 -13.69 -4.62 7.32
C CYS A 39 -12.93 -4.34 6.03
N ILE A 40 -13.61 -3.86 4.99
CA ILE A 40 -12.98 -3.50 3.72
C ILE A 40 -12.02 -2.33 3.92
N TYR A 41 -12.43 -1.30 4.67
CA TYR A 41 -11.56 -0.18 5.02
C TYR A 41 -10.37 -0.61 5.90
N PHE A 42 -10.60 -1.52 6.85
CA PHE A 42 -9.52 -2.12 7.64
C PHE A 42 -8.50 -2.85 6.76
N LEU A 43 -8.95 -3.58 5.75
CA LEU A 43 -8.05 -4.22 4.78
C LEU A 43 -7.22 -3.20 3.99
N VAL A 44 -7.78 -2.03 3.66
CA VAL A 44 -7.00 -0.92 3.05
C VAL A 44 -5.89 -0.45 3.99
N LEU A 45 -6.17 -0.30 5.29
CA LEU A 45 -5.15 0.10 6.27
C LEU A 45 -4.06 -0.97 6.42
N LEU A 46 -4.43 -2.25 6.44
CA LEU A 46 -3.47 -3.35 6.49
C LEU A 46 -2.60 -3.42 5.23
N LEU A 47 -3.18 -3.14 4.05
CA LEU A 47 -2.44 -3.05 2.80
C LEU A 47 -1.39 -1.93 2.83
N LEU A 48 -1.75 -0.74 3.31
CA LEU A 48 -0.80 0.35 3.48
C LEU A 48 0.30 -0.04 4.47
N LEU A 49 -0.07 -0.65 5.60
CA LEU A 49 0.89 -1.10 6.61
C LEU A 49 1.88 -2.11 6.02
N ARG A 50 1.42 -3.11 5.26
CA ARG A 50 2.28 -4.12 4.59
C ARG A 50 3.24 -3.47 3.61
N GLY A 51 2.79 -2.45 2.89
CA GLY A 51 3.61 -1.73 1.93
C GLY A 51 4.72 -0.90 2.57
N PHE A 52 4.48 -0.32 3.74
CA PHE A 52 5.50 0.45 4.47
C PHE A 52 6.44 -0.42 5.32
N ILE A 53 6.04 -1.65 5.64
CA ILE A 53 6.82 -2.57 6.46
C ILE A 53 7.19 -3.80 5.62
N PRO A 54 8.21 -3.70 4.74
CA PRO A 54 8.70 -4.83 3.94
C PRO A 54 9.65 -5.71 4.78
N VAL A 55 9.13 -6.31 5.86
CA VAL A 55 9.91 -7.13 6.79
C VAL A 55 9.52 -8.60 6.64
N GLU A 56 10.48 -9.48 6.81
CA GLU A 56 10.35 -10.93 6.86
C GLU A 56 10.68 -11.47 8.25
N PHE A 57 9.96 -12.51 8.68
CA PHE A 57 10.20 -13.16 9.94
C PHE A 57 11.01 -14.45 9.74
N TYR A 58 12.33 -14.33 9.63
CA TYR A 58 13.24 -15.44 9.40
C TYR A 58 13.24 -16.51 10.49
N LYS A 59 12.84 -16.16 11.71
CA LYS A 59 12.87 -17.08 12.88
C LYS A 59 11.61 -17.93 13.06
N ILE A 60 10.60 -17.77 12.25
CA ILE A 60 9.39 -18.59 12.31
C ILE A 60 9.52 -19.69 11.26
N ASN A 61 9.64 -20.95 11.69
CA ASN A 61 9.73 -22.15 10.81
C ASN A 61 8.51 -22.33 9.86
N LEU A 62 7.62 -21.35 9.80
CA LEU A 62 6.44 -21.30 8.95
C LEU A 62 6.66 -20.47 7.67
N THR A 63 7.83 -19.81 7.50
CA THR A 63 8.14 -19.08 6.26
C THR A 63 8.37 -20.08 5.14
N GLN A 64 7.46 -20.07 4.18
CA GLN A 64 7.64 -20.82 2.95
C GLN A 64 8.40 -19.96 1.94
N THR A 65 9.56 -20.45 1.52
CA THR A 65 10.32 -19.86 0.44
C THR A 65 9.86 -20.47 -0.87
N ILE A 66 9.54 -19.63 -1.85
CA ILE A 66 9.23 -20.06 -3.21
C ILE A 66 10.52 -20.03 -4.00
N TYR A 67 11.09 -21.19 -4.24
CA TYR A 67 12.32 -21.36 -5.00
C TYR A 67 12.03 -21.54 -6.49
N SER A 68 12.77 -20.83 -7.32
CA SER A 68 12.85 -21.09 -8.75
C SER A 68 14.24 -21.60 -9.10
N GLN A 69 14.34 -22.87 -9.45
CA GLN A 69 15.61 -23.61 -9.60
C GLN A 69 16.51 -23.16 -10.76
N LYS A 70 16.02 -22.35 -11.72
CA LYS A 70 16.80 -21.98 -12.90
C LYS A 70 16.85 -20.47 -13.16
N ILE A 71 15.73 -19.79 -13.04
CA ILE A 71 15.59 -18.39 -13.46
C ILE A 71 16.24 -17.43 -12.45
N ILE A 72 15.98 -17.65 -11.15
CA ILE A 72 16.45 -16.74 -10.10
C ILE A 72 17.97 -16.80 -9.93
N PRO A 73 18.63 -17.98 -9.89
CA PRO A 73 20.10 -18.04 -9.87
C PRO A 73 20.73 -17.35 -11.08
N PHE A 74 20.25 -17.61 -12.29
CA PHE A 74 20.75 -16.95 -13.50
C PHE A 74 20.63 -15.41 -13.43
N ILE A 75 19.53 -14.89 -12.91
CA ILE A 75 19.35 -13.45 -12.71
C ILE A 75 20.35 -12.94 -11.67
N LYS A 76 20.49 -13.64 -10.53
CA LYS A 76 21.40 -13.27 -9.45
C LYS A 76 22.84 -13.22 -9.97
N ASP A 77 23.35 -14.29 -10.58
CA ASP A 77 24.70 -14.38 -11.12
C ASP A 77 24.99 -13.28 -12.14
N THR A 78 23.97 -12.95 -12.97
CA THR A 78 24.09 -11.85 -13.94
C THR A 78 24.17 -10.49 -13.24
N LEU A 79 23.38 -10.27 -12.16
CA LEU A 79 23.34 -9.02 -11.42
C LEU A 79 24.56 -8.80 -10.53
N GLU A 80 25.18 -9.87 -10.04
CA GLU A 80 26.37 -9.83 -9.20
C GLU A 80 27.67 -9.72 -10.01
N LYS A 81 27.64 -9.93 -11.34
CA LYS A 81 28.79 -9.72 -12.19
C LYS A 81 29.34 -8.31 -12.10
N ASN A 82 30.65 -8.22 -11.90
CA ASN A 82 31.36 -6.95 -11.91
C ASN A 82 31.38 -6.34 -13.32
N ILE A 83 30.96 -5.07 -13.40
CA ILE A 83 31.06 -4.26 -14.62
C ILE A 83 32.45 -3.60 -14.66
N ILE A 84 32.87 -3.10 -13.49
CA ILE A 84 34.16 -2.41 -13.29
C ILE A 84 34.71 -2.89 -11.97
N ASP A 85 35.93 -3.43 -12.01
CA ASP A 85 36.71 -3.78 -10.83
C ASP A 85 37.83 -2.73 -10.65
N LEU A 86 37.73 -1.94 -9.60
CA LEU A 86 38.77 -1.05 -9.10
C LEU A 86 39.32 -1.65 -7.80
N GLU A 87 40.62 -1.48 -7.50
CA GLU A 87 41.30 -2.03 -6.31
C GLU A 87 40.54 -1.85 -4.98
N TYR A 88 39.71 -0.81 -4.87
CA TYR A 88 38.93 -0.48 -3.65
C TYR A 88 37.41 -0.48 -3.84
N PHE A 89 36.91 -0.65 -5.06
CA PHE A 89 35.48 -0.52 -5.32
C PHE A 89 35.05 -1.30 -6.57
N SER A 90 34.16 -2.27 -6.40
CA SER A 90 33.57 -3.01 -7.53
C SER A 90 32.16 -2.48 -7.81
N ILE A 91 31.86 -2.21 -9.09
CA ILE A 91 30.53 -1.85 -9.55
C ILE A 91 29.88 -3.08 -10.17
N THR A 92 28.82 -3.57 -9.53
CA THR A 92 27.99 -4.67 -10.03
C THR A 92 26.71 -4.14 -10.68
N TRP A 93 26.09 -4.92 -11.55
CA TRP A 93 24.77 -4.57 -12.12
C TRP A 93 23.73 -4.32 -11.03
N MET A 94 23.77 -5.07 -9.94
CA MET A 94 22.88 -4.87 -8.78
C MET A 94 23.00 -3.46 -8.20
N LYS A 95 24.23 -2.96 -7.98
CA LYS A 95 24.46 -1.60 -7.47
C LYS A 95 23.91 -0.53 -8.40
N VAL A 96 24.07 -0.73 -9.72
CA VAL A 96 23.52 0.17 -10.74
C VAL A 96 22.00 0.19 -10.70
N LEU A 97 21.34 -0.98 -10.59
CA LEU A 97 19.88 -1.05 -10.48
C LEU A 97 19.35 -0.40 -9.22
N ILE A 98 19.99 -0.62 -8.06
CA ILE A 98 19.62 0.04 -6.80
C ILE A 98 19.75 1.57 -6.94
N PHE A 99 20.80 2.06 -7.60
CA PHE A 99 20.99 3.48 -7.85
C PHE A 99 19.88 4.06 -8.75
N ILE A 100 19.57 3.39 -9.87
CA ILE A 100 18.47 3.78 -10.77
C ILE A 100 17.14 3.77 -10.02
N TYR A 101 16.89 2.74 -9.20
CA TYR A 101 15.71 2.65 -8.35
C TYR A 101 15.61 3.85 -7.39
N GLY A 102 16.70 4.19 -6.70
CA GLY A 102 16.75 5.33 -5.79
C GLY A 102 16.45 6.66 -6.49
N ILE A 103 17.04 6.89 -7.67
CA ILE A 103 16.74 8.07 -8.50
C ILE A 103 15.24 8.10 -8.85
N GLY A 104 14.65 6.98 -9.26
CA GLY A 104 13.23 6.89 -9.56
C GLY A 104 12.35 7.28 -8.36
N VAL A 105 12.66 6.75 -7.17
CA VAL A 105 11.95 7.11 -5.93
C VAL A 105 12.04 8.61 -5.65
N VAL A 106 13.25 9.20 -5.72
CA VAL A 106 13.46 10.64 -5.49
C VAL A 106 12.66 11.48 -6.49
N ILE A 107 12.67 11.13 -7.78
CA ILE A 107 11.90 11.83 -8.81
C ILE A 107 10.41 11.77 -8.51
N HIS A 108 9.86 10.60 -8.16
CA HIS A 108 8.44 10.45 -7.85
C HIS A 108 8.05 11.21 -6.58
N LEU A 109 8.83 11.12 -5.51
CA LEU A 109 8.59 11.90 -4.29
C LEU A 109 8.64 13.40 -4.55
N TYR A 110 9.64 13.87 -5.32
CA TYR A 110 9.75 15.28 -5.69
C TYR A 110 8.52 15.75 -6.50
N LYS A 111 8.07 14.97 -7.49
CA LYS A 111 6.86 15.28 -8.26
C LYS A 111 5.63 15.36 -7.38
N ASN A 112 5.44 14.42 -6.45
CA ASN A 112 4.32 14.41 -5.53
C ASN A 112 4.34 15.64 -4.61
N ILE A 113 5.47 15.91 -3.95
CA ILE A 113 5.62 17.07 -3.04
C ILE A 113 5.39 18.38 -3.79
N ARG A 114 6.02 18.54 -4.97
CA ARG A 114 5.82 19.71 -5.81
C ARG A 114 4.35 19.86 -6.22
N GLY A 115 3.71 18.75 -6.56
CA GLY A 115 2.31 18.70 -6.92
C GLY A 115 1.41 19.16 -5.78
N TYR A 116 1.60 18.66 -4.58
CA TYR A 116 0.87 19.12 -3.40
C TYR A 116 1.08 20.61 -3.13
N TYR A 117 2.32 21.06 -3.19
CA TYR A 117 2.65 22.48 -2.97
C TYR A 117 2.01 23.41 -4.00
N THR A 118 2.09 23.07 -5.30
CA THR A 118 1.50 23.88 -6.37
C THR A 118 -0.02 23.90 -6.30
N THR A 119 -0.65 22.77 -5.99
CA THR A 119 -2.11 22.68 -5.82
C THR A 119 -2.55 23.50 -4.61
N GLU A 120 -1.87 23.37 -3.49
CA GLU A 120 -2.20 24.15 -2.28
C GLU A 120 -2.04 25.64 -2.51
N LYS A 121 -0.96 26.08 -3.19
CA LYS A 121 -0.76 27.49 -3.57
C LYS A 121 -1.89 27.99 -4.47
N SER A 122 -2.30 27.18 -5.45
CA SER A 122 -3.40 27.51 -6.36
C SER A 122 -4.74 27.64 -5.61
N ILE A 123 -5.03 26.72 -4.69
CA ILE A 123 -6.26 26.76 -3.88
C ILE A 123 -6.28 27.96 -2.93
N LYS A 124 -5.14 28.30 -2.32
CA LYS A 124 -5.02 29.48 -1.44
C LYS A 124 -5.24 30.79 -2.18
N ALA A 125 -4.90 30.84 -3.48
CA ALA A 125 -5.11 32.02 -4.32
C ALA A 125 -6.57 32.24 -4.74
N ILE A 126 -7.44 31.21 -4.62
CA ILE A 126 -8.86 31.32 -4.93
C ILE A 126 -9.56 32.13 -3.83
N SER A 127 -10.43 33.07 -4.21
CA SER A 127 -11.22 33.85 -3.27
C SER A 127 -12.18 32.97 -2.47
N GLU A 128 -12.33 33.29 -1.19
CA GLU A 128 -13.29 32.61 -0.32
C GLU A 128 -14.72 33.03 -0.60
N ILE A 129 -15.64 32.09 -0.64
CA ILE A 129 -17.08 32.39 -0.74
C ILE A 129 -17.56 32.92 0.61
N LYS A 130 -18.13 34.13 0.59
CA LYS A 130 -18.65 34.81 1.78
C LYS A 130 -20.18 34.90 1.80
N ASP A 131 -20.87 34.17 0.92
CA ASP A 131 -22.34 34.16 0.89
C ASP A 131 -22.88 33.56 2.22
N PRO A 132 -23.69 34.35 2.99
CA PRO A 132 -24.22 33.88 4.27
C PRO A 132 -25.06 32.61 4.15
N LYS A 133 -25.83 32.45 3.07
CA LYS A 133 -26.67 31.27 2.84
C LYS A 133 -25.84 30.01 2.67
N ILE A 134 -24.78 30.09 1.89
CA ILE A 134 -23.86 28.96 1.65
C ILE A 134 -23.12 28.61 2.94
N ILE A 135 -22.67 29.62 3.69
CA ILE A 135 -21.98 29.45 4.97
C ILE A 135 -22.90 28.76 5.99
N GLU A 136 -24.17 29.15 6.06
CA GLU A 136 -25.16 28.53 6.95
C GLU A 136 -25.33 27.04 6.66
N LYS A 137 -25.44 26.63 5.37
CA LYS A 137 -25.57 25.21 5.00
C LYS A 137 -24.33 24.42 5.40
N LYS A 138 -23.12 24.99 5.21
CA LYS A 138 -21.88 24.37 5.67
C LYS A 138 -21.86 24.22 7.20
N GLN A 139 -22.24 25.24 7.96
CA GLN A 139 -22.30 25.18 9.41
C GLN A 139 -23.29 24.13 9.91
N ARG A 140 -24.46 24.05 9.28
CA ARG A 140 -25.46 23.02 9.60
C ARG A 140 -24.93 21.61 9.35
N ALA A 141 -24.28 21.38 8.21
CA ALA A 141 -23.65 20.10 7.89
C ALA A 141 -22.50 19.78 8.89
N TYR A 142 -21.67 20.76 9.19
CA TYR A 142 -20.56 20.61 10.15
C TYR A 142 -21.05 20.23 11.55
N LYS A 143 -22.07 20.94 12.06
CA LYS A 143 -22.69 20.66 13.36
C LYS A 143 -23.27 19.24 13.43
N LYS A 144 -23.93 18.79 12.35
CA LYS A 144 -24.50 17.42 12.27
C LYS A 144 -23.41 16.35 12.33
N ILE A 145 -22.20 16.60 11.76
CA ILE A 145 -21.10 15.63 11.71
C ILE A 145 -20.25 15.64 12.98
N PHE A 146 -19.90 16.84 13.49
CA PHE A 146 -18.92 17.03 14.55
C PHE A 146 -19.51 17.37 15.91
N GLY A 147 -20.83 17.66 15.99
CA GLY A 147 -21.53 18.02 17.23
C GLY A 147 -21.14 19.39 17.82
N ARG A 148 -20.40 20.23 17.07
CA ARG A 148 -19.90 21.54 17.51
C ARG A 148 -19.95 22.56 16.38
N ASP A 149 -19.97 23.85 16.73
CA ASP A 149 -20.11 24.94 15.76
C ASP A 149 -18.76 25.52 15.28
N VAL A 150 -17.62 24.95 15.68
CA VAL A 150 -16.29 25.46 15.31
C VAL A 150 -16.03 25.20 13.83
N ASN A 151 -15.90 26.27 13.07
CA ASN A 151 -15.79 26.23 11.62
C ASN A 151 -14.38 26.63 11.15
N ARG A 152 -13.52 25.65 10.94
CA ARG A 152 -12.18 25.83 10.40
C ARG A 152 -12.09 25.51 8.90
N VAL A 153 -13.20 25.20 8.24
CA VAL A 153 -13.24 24.79 6.85
C VAL A 153 -13.56 25.97 5.96
N ARG A 154 -12.65 26.30 5.06
CA ARG A 154 -12.81 27.34 4.05
C ARG A 154 -13.66 26.83 2.88
N ILE A 155 -14.38 27.70 2.19
CA ILE A 155 -15.08 27.40 0.93
C ILE A 155 -14.49 28.26 -0.17
N ALA A 156 -14.16 27.65 -1.31
CA ALA A 156 -13.67 28.33 -2.49
C ALA A 156 -14.43 27.83 -3.74
N CYS A 157 -14.54 28.67 -4.78
CA CYS A 157 -15.15 28.27 -6.04
C CYS A 157 -14.16 28.44 -7.17
N SER A 158 -14.06 27.46 -8.05
CA SER A 158 -13.11 27.48 -9.17
C SER A 158 -13.62 26.70 -10.37
N ASP A 159 -13.35 27.23 -11.56
CA ASP A 159 -13.59 26.61 -12.86
C ASP A 159 -12.63 25.43 -13.16
N LYS A 160 -11.52 25.36 -12.43
CA LYS A 160 -10.53 24.28 -12.59
C LYS A 160 -10.98 22.94 -12.05
N PHE A 161 -11.99 22.93 -11.17
CA PHE A 161 -12.53 21.72 -10.57
C PHE A 161 -13.87 21.37 -11.20
N ARG A 162 -14.07 20.09 -11.48
CA ARG A 162 -15.29 19.57 -12.12
C ARG A 162 -16.26 18.95 -11.12
N THR A 163 -15.76 18.58 -9.97
CA THR A 163 -16.53 18.01 -8.86
C THR A 163 -16.19 18.75 -7.60
N PRO A 164 -17.13 18.86 -6.66
CA PRO A 164 -16.80 19.25 -5.31
C PRO A 164 -15.68 18.38 -4.77
N ALA A 165 -14.79 18.94 -3.99
CA ALA A 165 -13.71 18.20 -3.34
C ALA A 165 -13.24 18.93 -2.09
N ILE A 166 -12.75 18.19 -1.09
CA ILE A 166 -12.08 18.76 0.07
C ILE A 166 -10.57 18.57 -0.04
N TRP A 167 -9.82 19.63 0.18
CA TRP A 167 -8.37 19.65 0.13
C TRP A 167 -7.77 20.14 1.44
N GLY A 168 -6.70 19.48 1.87
CA GLY A 168 -5.88 19.92 3.00
C GLY A 168 -6.14 19.17 4.29
N LEU A 169 -5.05 18.84 5.00
CA LEU A 169 -5.10 18.09 6.27
C LEU A 169 -5.35 19.00 7.47
N PHE A 170 -4.64 20.14 7.55
CA PHE A 170 -4.68 21.04 8.72
C PHE A 170 -5.63 22.23 8.52
N LYS A 171 -5.69 22.76 7.30
CA LYS A 171 -6.56 23.89 6.93
C LYS A 171 -7.43 23.45 5.75
N PRO A 172 -8.48 22.66 6.01
CA PRO A 172 -9.29 22.10 4.94
C PRO A 172 -10.03 23.18 4.18
N THR A 173 -10.04 23.09 2.85
CA THR A 173 -10.80 23.93 1.95
C THR A 173 -11.72 23.05 1.11
N ILE A 174 -13.00 23.30 1.14
CA ILE A 174 -13.97 22.70 0.22
C ILE A 174 -13.95 23.55 -1.05
N ILE A 175 -13.71 22.92 -2.17
CA ILE A 175 -13.65 23.54 -3.48
C ILE A 175 -14.91 23.13 -4.22
N LEU A 176 -15.65 24.12 -4.69
CA LEU A 176 -16.85 23.92 -5.49
C LEU A 176 -16.56 24.25 -6.95
N PRO A 177 -17.09 23.48 -7.91
CA PRO A 177 -17.07 23.87 -9.31
C PRO A 177 -18.01 25.06 -9.55
N LEU A 178 -17.78 25.81 -10.64
CA LEU A 178 -18.69 26.86 -11.10
C LEU A 178 -19.97 26.21 -11.65
N TYR A 179 -20.90 25.95 -10.79
CA TYR A 179 -22.22 25.38 -11.09
C TYR A 179 -23.27 26.01 -10.19
N ASP A 180 -24.45 26.23 -10.72
CA ASP A 180 -25.57 26.79 -9.94
C ASP A 180 -26.26 25.69 -9.16
N TYR A 181 -25.81 25.50 -7.93
CA TYR A 181 -26.38 24.55 -6.98
C TYR A 181 -27.54 25.19 -6.21
N SER A 182 -28.61 24.44 -5.99
CA SER A 182 -29.66 24.87 -5.07
C SER A 182 -29.16 24.87 -3.61
N GLU A 183 -29.85 25.58 -2.73
CA GLU A 183 -29.51 25.61 -1.29
C GLU A 183 -29.47 24.21 -0.66
N LYS A 184 -30.34 23.30 -1.11
CA LYS A 184 -30.34 21.89 -0.67
C LYS A 184 -29.14 21.13 -1.19
N ASP A 185 -28.74 21.37 -2.46
CA ASP A 185 -27.57 20.73 -3.07
C ASP A 185 -26.32 21.09 -2.28
N TYR A 186 -26.12 22.35 -1.91
CA TYR A 186 -24.98 22.78 -1.08
C TYR A 186 -24.93 22.04 0.26
N TYR A 187 -26.05 21.85 0.93
CA TYR A 187 -26.08 21.13 2.20
C TYR A 187 -25.56 19.69 2.06
N TYR A 188 -26.04 18.93 1.07
CA TYR A 188 -25.62 17.55 0.87
C TYR A 188 -24.18 17.45 0.37
N ILE A 189 -23.73 18.37 -0.48
CA ILE A 189 -22.33 18.46 -0.91
C ILE A 189 -21.42 18.67 0.30
N PHE A 190 -21.72 19.69 1.13
CA PHE A 190 -20.91 19.93 2.33
C PHE A 190 -20.95 18.77 3.31
N PHE A 191 -22.08 18.11 3.45
CA PHE A 191 -22.21 16.95 4.32
C PHE A 191 -21.33 15.79 3.83
N HIS A 192 -21.23 15.59 2.52
CA HIS A 192 -20.36 14.60 1.88
C HIS A 192 -18.88 14.94 2.07
N GLU A 193 -18.47 16.14 1.66
CA GLU A 193 -17.05 16.57 1.72
C GLU A 193 -16.52 16.61 3.17
N LEU A 194 -17.33 17.07 4.11
CA LEU A 194 -16.95 17.09 5.51
C LEU A 194 -16.83 15.68 6.12
N MET A 195 -17.53 14.68 5.58
CA MET A 195 -17.38 13.30 6.02
C MET A 195 -16.03 12.73 5.56
N HIS A 196 -15.55 13.05 4.34
CA HIS A 196 -14.18 12.74 3.90
C HIS A 196 -13.13 13.35 4.85
N TYR A 197 -13.35 14.61 5.28
CA TYR A 197 -12.48 15.24 6.26
C TYR A 197 -12.48 14.53 7.60
N LYS A 198 -13.64 14.10 8.09
CA LYS A 198 -13.79 13.33 9.33
C LYS A 198 -13.04 11.98 9.28
N HIS A 199 -13.10 11.30 8.16
CA HIS A 199 -12.42 10.02 7.94
C HIS A 199 -10.93 10.17 7.64
N LYS A 200 -10.45 11.41 7.46
CA LYS A 200 -9.05 11.72 7.08
C LYS A 200 -8.65 11.08 5.74
N ASP A 201 -9.58 11.02 4.80
CA ASP A 201 -9.36 10.38 3.50
C ASP A 201 -8.21 11.01 2.72
N PHE A 202 -8.00 12.31 2.88
CA PHE A 202 -6.84 13.01 2.32
C PHE A 202 -5.50 12.46 2.86
N LEU A 203 -5.42 12.11 4.15
CA LEU A 203 -4.21 11.51 4.73
C LEU A 203 -3.93 10.12 4.13
N ILE A 204 -4.97 9.30 3.95
CA ILE A 204 -4.83 7.98 3.32
C ILE A 204 -4.32 8.10 1.89
N LYS A 205 -4.87 9.05 1.10
CA LYS A 205 -4.39 9.33 -0.26
C LYS A 205 -2.94 9.81 -0.29
N PHE A 206 -2.57 10.67 0.65
CA PHE A 206 -1.18 11.15 0.78
C PHE A 206 -0.20 10.01 1.13
N LEU A 207 -0.58 9.13 2.06
CA LEU A 207 0.22 7.94 2.37
C LEU A 207 0.32 6.99 1.17
N LEU A 208 -0.76 6.85 0.42
CA LEU A 208 -0.78 6.05 -0.80
C LEU A 208 0.15 6.61 -1.87
N ASP A 209 0.20 7.93 -2.05
CA ASP A 209 1.14 8.61 -2.97
C ASP A 209 2.61 8.33 -2.60
N ILE A 210 2.93 8.35 -1.29
CA ILE A 210 4.26 8.00 -0.80
C ILE A 210 4.54 6.52 -1.09
N LEU A 211 3.61 5.63 -0.78
CA LEU A 211 3.75 4.20 -1.04
C LEU A 211 4.02 3.93 -2.51
N VAL A 212 3.22 4.50 -3.40
CA VAL A 212 3.37 4.35 -4.85
C VAL A 212 4.72 4.87 -5.35
N ALA A 213 5.29 5.91 -4.73
CA ALA A 213 6.63 6.38 -5.07
C ALA A 213 7.72 5.34 -4.80
N PHE A 214 7.59 4.53 -3.75
CA PHE A 214 8.50 3.40 -3.51
C PHE A 214 8.29 2.23 -4.48
N TYR A 215 7.07 2.01 -4.94
CA TYR A 215 6.72 0.93 -5.89
C TYR A 215 6.54 1.44 -7.34
N TRP A 216 7.20 2.54 -7.70
CA TRP A 216 7.08 3.21 -9.00
C TRP A 216 7.38 2.31 -10.19
N TRP A 217 8.24 1.32 -10.00
CA TRP A 217 8.64 0.34 -11.02
C TRP A 217 7.53 -0.65 -11.40
N ILE A 218 6.40 -0.67 -10.67
CA ILE A 218 5.21 -1.44 -11.00
C ILE A 218 4.14 -0.50 -11.59
N PRO A 219 4.09 -0.32 -12.93
CA PRO A 219 3.34 0.77 -13.54
C PRO A 219 1.83 0.71 -13.32
N PHE A 220 1.26 -0.50 -13.12
CA PHE A 220 -0.17 -0.68 -12.93
C PHE A 220 -0.64 -0.49 -11.50
N ILE A 221 0.27 -0.64 -10.52
CA ILE A 221 -0.09 -0.64 -9.10
C ILE A 221 -0.68 0.69 -8.66
N SER A 222 -0.14 1.82 -9.13
CA SER A 222 -0.59 3.15 -8.76
C SER A 222 -2.06 3.37 -9.12
N LYS A 223 -2.39 3.26 -10.41
CA LYS A 223 -3.76 3.49 -10.89
C LYS A 223 -4.76 2.53 -10.28
N PHE A 224 -4.35 1.27 -10.09
CA PHE A 224 -5.20 0.24 -9.52
C PHE A 224 -5.50 0.51 -8.05
N LEU A 225 -4.47 0.79 -7.23
CA LEU A 225 -4.62 1.10 -5.81
C LEU A 225 -5.46 2.35 -5.57
N PHE A 226 -5.18 3.45 -6.30
CA PHE A 226 -5.96 4.67 -6.17
C PHE A 226 -7.43 4.45 -6.49
N ARG A 227 -7.73 3.71 -7.56
CA ARG A 227 -9.11 3.38 -7.93
C ARG A 227 -9.82 2.62 -6.82
N VAL A 228 -9.20 1.57 -6.30
CA VAL A 228 -9.79 0.71 -5.27
C VAL A 228 -9.98 1.49 -3.97
N VAL A 229 -8.96 2.24 -3.52
CA VAL A 229 -9.03 3.02 -2.28
C VAL A 229 -10.08 4.12 -2.38
N ASN A 230 -10.12 4.87 -3.48
CA ASN A 230 -11.14 5.89 -3.72
C ASN A 230 -12.56 5.28 -3.67
N GLN A 231 -12.77 4.13 -4.33
CA GLN A 231 -14.07 3.46 -4.31
C GLN A 231 -14.50 3.06 -2.89
N VAL A 232 -13.57 2.56 -2.06
CA VAL A 232 -13.85 2.22 -0.66
C VAL A 232 -14.20 3.47 0.15
N GLN A 233 -13.45 4.57 -0.01
CA GLN A 233 -13.69 5.82 0.69
C GLN A 233 -15.07 6.40 0.35
N GLU A 234 -15.44 6.44 -0.93
CA GLU A 234 -16.75 6.90 -1.38
C GLU A 234 -17.90 6.07 -0.77
N LEU A 235 -17.81 4.74 -0.82
CA LEU A 235 -18.80 3.85 -0.23
C LEU A 235 -18.90 4.01 1.29
N LEU A 236 -17.77 4.23 1.98
CA LEU A 236 -17.74 4.43 3.43
C LEU A 236 -18.39 5.77 3.83
N VAL A 237 -18.13 6.83 3.07
CA VAL A 237 -18.77 8.13 3.27
C VAL A 237 -20.27 8.02 3.04
N ASP A 238 -20.71 7.44 1.93
CA ASP A 238 -22.13 7.23 1.63
C ASP A 238 -22.83 6.43 2.75
N TYR A 239 -22.16 5.39 3.25
CA TYR A 239 -22.69 4.60 4.37
C TYR A 239 -22.93 5.42 5.62
N HIS A 240 -21.93 6.20 6.06
CA HIS A 240 -22.06 6.98 7.28
C HIS A 240 -23.09 8.10 7.15
N LEU A 241 -23.21 8.71 5.96
CA LEU A 241 -24.22 9.72 5.68
C LEU A 241 -25.62 9.12 5.68
N THR A 242 -25.83 8.04 4.95
CA THR A 242 -27.17 7.45 4.78
C THR A 242 -27.69 6.74 6.00
N LYS A 243 -26.81 6.40 6.96
CA LYS A 243 -27.20 5.84 8.26
C LYS A 243 -28.02 6.82 9.11
N VAL A 244 -27.78 8.13 8.96
CA VAL A 244 -28.43 9.20 9.74
C VAL A 244 -29.48 9.95 8.93
N MET A 245 -29.78 9.52 7.70
CA MET A 245 -30.76 10.09 6.78
C MET A 245 -32.04 9.27 6.78
N ASP A 246 -33.17 9.97 6.70
CA ASP A 246 -34.46 9.36 6.40
C ASP A 246 -34.57 8.97 4.91
N ARG A 247 -35.71 8.39 4.51
CA ARG A 247 -35.92 7.94 3.12
C ARG A 247 -35.92 9.10 2.12
N ASN A 248 -36.49 10.24 2.50
CA ASN A 248 -36.58 11.41 1.61
C ASN A 248 -35.21 12.08 1.48
N GLU A 249 -34.49 12.25 2.58
CA GLU A 249 -33.12 12.76 2.59
C GLU A 249 -32.19 11.90 1.71
N LYS A 250 -32.36 10.56 1.72
CA LYS A 250 -31.57 9.66 0.83
C LYS A 250 -31.87 9.91 -0.65
N ILE A 251 -33.14 10.12 -1.01
CA ILE A 251 -33.53 10.40 -2.39
C ILE A 251 -32.95 11.76 -2.84
N GLU A 252 -33.05 12.79 -1.98
CA GLU A 252 -32.46 14.10 -2.26
C GLU A 252 -30.94 14.00 -2.42
N TYR A 253 -30.26 13.28 -1.53
CA TYR A 253 -28.82 13.04 -1.63
C TYR A 253 -28.41 12.31 -2.93
N MET A 254 -29.12 11.25 -3.30
CA MET A 254 -28.86 10.54 -4.59
C MET A 254 -29.09 11.48 -5.79
N THR A 255 -30.08 12.37 -5.72
CA THR A 255 -30.31 13.36 -6.76
C THR A 255 -29.13 14.33 -6.90
N VAL A 256 -28.56 14.78 -5.79
CA VAL A 256 -27.37 15.65 -5.79
C VAL A 256 -26.17 14.92 -6.38
N LEU A 257 -25.92 13.66 -5.98
CA LEU A 257 -24.85 12.83 -6.56
C LEU A 257 -24.99 12.68 -8.06
N THR A 258 -26.20 12.45 -8.57
CA THR A 258 -26.42 12.31 -10.02
C THR A 258 -26.27 13.63 -10.77
N LYS A 259 -26.64 14.78 -10.15
CA LYS A 259 -26.42 16.11 -10.73
C LYS A 259 -24.94 16.44 -10.88
N THR A 260 -24.14 16.21 -9.83
CA THR A 260 -22.70 16.47 -9.84
C THR A 260 -21.99 15.68 -10.94
N LEU A 261 -22.46 14.45 -11.18
CA LEU A 261 -21.94 13.60 -12.24
C LEU A 261 -22.29 14.07 -13.66
N ARG A 262 -23.56 14.45 -13.88
CA ARG A 262 -23.96 14.98 -15.19
C ARG A 262 -23.15 16.21 -15.53
N PHE A 263 -22.91 17.08 -14.56
CA PHE A 263 -22.06 18.25 -14.75
C PHE A 263 -20.63 17.85 -15.13
N GLN A 264 -20.04 16.89 -14.44
CA GLN A 264 -18.70 16.39 -14.76
C GLN A 264 -18.58 15.88 -16.19
N LYS A 265 -19.54 15.06 -16.66
CA LYS A 265 -19.52 14.51 -18.03
C LYS A 265 -19.65 15.58 -19.10
N ASN A 266 -20.48 16.59 -18.88
CA ASN A 266 -20.71 17.65 -19.86
C ASN A 266 -19.52 18.63 -19.99
N THR A 267 -18.60 18.63 -19.03
CA THR A 267 -17.46 19.55 -18.98
C THR A 267 -16.14 18.92 -19.48
N GLU A 268 -16.17 17.75 -20.09
CA GLU A 268 -14.97 16.97 -20.49
C GLU A 268 -14.03 17.63 -21.50
N CYS A 269 -14.31 18.84 -21.98
CA CYS A 269 -13.69 19.34 -23.20
C CYS A 269 -12.37 20.12 -23.08
N ASN A 270 -11.85 20.59 -21.95
CA ASN A 270 -10.65 21.45 -21.97
C ASN A 270 -9.79 21.52 -20.68
N LEU A 271 -9.04 20.51 -20.30
CA LEU A 271 -8.01 20.70 -19.26
C LEU A 271 -6.68 20.02 -19.57
N GLN A 272 -5.62 20.86 -19.73
CA GLN A 272 -4.23 20.45 -20.02
C GLN A 272 -3.40 20.06 -18.77
N ASN A 273 -3.86 20.24 -17.53
CA ASN A 273 -3.12 19.92 -16.31
C ASN A 273 -3.69 18.67 -15.61
N LYS A 274 -3.40 17.51 -16.21
CA LYS A 274 -4.05 16.23 -15.85
C LYS A 274 -3.56 15.55 -14.58
N GLU A 275 -2.34 15.78 -14.10
CA GLU A 275 -1.65 14.81 -13.22
C GLU A 275 -2.05 14.85 -11.74
N ILE A 276 -2.47 15.98 -11.18
CA ILE A 276 -2.75 16.12 -9.74
C ILE A 276 -4.23 16.06 -9.41
N ILE A 277 -5.04 16.58 -10.34
CA ILE A 277 -6.51 16.54 -10.21
C ILE A 277 -7.03 15.10 -10.36
N TYR A 278 -6.32 14.22 -11.08
CA TYR A 278 -6.69 12.81 -11.26
C TYR A 278 -6.74 12.02 -9.95
N ALA A 279 -5.79 12.21 -9.06
CA ALA A 279 -5.78 11.48 -7.78
C ALA A 279 -6.97 11.84 -6.87
N LEU A 280 -7.54 13.03 -7.03
CA LEU A 280 -8.71 13.50 -6.29
C LEU A 280 -10.05 13.17 -6.98
N VAL A 281 -10.05 13.05 -8.31
CA VAL A 281 -11.29 13.07 -9.14
C VAL A 281 -11.58 11.73 -9.83
N ASP A 282 -10.61 10.83 -9.95
CA ASP A 282 -10.73 9.58 -10.73
C ASP A 282 -11.68 8.51 -10.15
N GLY A 283 -12.31 8.78 -9.00
CA GLY A 283 -13.29 7.87 -8.36
C GLY A 283 -14.67 7.82 -9.05
N HIS A 284 -14.92 8.64 -10.07
CA HIS A 284 -16.27 8.84 -10.61
C HIS A 284 -16.54 8.16 -11.95
N SER A 285 -16.12 6.91 -12.13
CA SER A 285 -16.62 6.14 -13.27
C SER A 285 -18.13 5.90 -13.13
N SER A 286 -18.86 5.85 -14.25
CA SER A 286 -20.32 5.62 -14.22
C SER A 286 -20.71 4.32 -13.51
N GLU A 287 -19.85 3.31 -13.52
CA GLU A 287 -20.04 2.04 -12.82
C GLU A 287 -19.96 2.23 -11.29
N ASN A 288 -18.99 2.97 -10.81
CA ASN A 288 -18.82 3.25 -9.37
C ASN A 288 -20.04 3.95 -8.78
N ILE A 289 -20.66 4.82 -9.55
CA ILE A 289 -21.82 5.56 -9.08
C ILE A 289 -23.08 4.73 -9.09
N MET A 290 -23.30 3.92 -10.11
CA MET A 290 -24.41 2.97 -10.09
C MET A 290 -24.28 2.02 -8.90
N GLN A 291 -23.06 1.63 -8.53
CA GLN A 291 -22.81 0.84 -7.33
C GLN A 291 -23.15 1.63 -6.06
N ARG A 292 -22.72 2.90 -5.94
CA ARG A 292 -23.06 3.79 -4.82
C ARG A 292 -24.56 3.94 -4.67
N LEU A 293 -25.29 4.26 -5.75
CA LEU A 293 -26.74 4.42 -5.72
C LEU A 293 -27.45 3.13 -5.30
N ARG A 294 -27.06 1.96 -5.85
CA ARG A 294 -27.64 0.67 -5.42
C ARG A 294 -27.37 0.41 -3.93
N TYR A 295 -26.18 0.75 -3.47
CA TYR A 295 -25.79 0.58 -2.08
C TYR A 295 -26.62 1.44 -1.13
N ILE A 296 -26.84 2.71 -1.46
CA ILE A 296 -27.70 3.64 -0.73
C ILE A 296 -29.15 3.14 -0.68
N MET A 297 -29.65 2.59 -1.79
CA MET A 297 -31.04 2.09 -1.88
C MET A 297 -31.25 0.82 -1.06
N LYS A 298 -30.30 -0.11 -1.06
CA LYS A 298 -30.48 -1.43 -0.43
C LYS A 298 -30.52 -1.42 1.09
N ASN A 299 -30.08 -0.36 1.74
CA ASN A 299 -30.06 -0.22 3.23
C ASN A 299 -29.41 -1.41 3.98
N SER A 300 -28.75 -2.34 3.27
CA SER A 300 -28.34 -3.63 3.79
C SER A 300 -26.89 -3.63 4.18
N VAL A 301 -26.49 -2.75 5.10
CA VAL A 301 -25.13 -2.82 5.62
C VAL A 301 -25.13 -3.52 6.96
N LYS A 302 -24.55 -4.72 6.96
CA LYS A 302 -24.20 -5.39 8.20
C LYS A 302 -23.14 -4.58 8.93
N LYS A 303 -23.26 -4.53 10.27
CA LYS A 303 -22.20 -4.05 11.15
C LYS A 303 -20.87 -4.75 10.81
N LEU A 304 -19.78 -4.15 11.26
CA LEU A 304 -18.45 -4.75 11.28
C LEU A 304 -18.55 -6.26 11.59
N SER A 305 -18.22 -7.11 10.65
CA SER A 305 -18.26 -8.56 10.85
C SER A 305 -16.97 -8.98 11.55
N VAL A 306 -17.06 -9.54 12.75
CA VAL A 306 -15.89 -10.08 13.48
C VAL A 306 -15.18 -11.13 12.62
N PHE A 307 -15.94 -11.96 11.93
CA PHE A 307 -15.41 -12.94 10.98
C PHE A 307 -14.65 -12.28 9.81
N GLY A 308 -15.18 -11.16 9.28
CA GLY A 308 -14.50 -10.38 8.25
C GLY A 308 -13.16 -9.79 8.74
N ILE A 309 -13.10 -9.27 9.97
CA ILE A 309 -11.84 -8.80 10.57
C ILE A 309 -10.85 -9.93 10.72
N LEU A 310 -11.27 -11.10 11.21
CA LEU A 310 -10.42 -12.28 11.34
C LEU A 310 -9.82 -12.68 9.98
N ILE A 311 -10.64 -12.77 8.93
CA ILE A 311 -10.14 -13.09 7.57
C ILE A 311 -9.13 -12.05 7.10
N CYS A 312 -9.43 -10.75 7.24
CA CYS A 312 -8.49 -9.69 6.84
C CYS A 312 -7.17 -9.78 7.60
N THR A 313 -7.22 -10.04 8.91
CA THR A 313 -6.03 -10.21 9.74
C THR A 313 -5.25 -11.46 9.33
N CYS A 314 -5.92 -12.59 9.09
CA CYS A 314 -5.27 -13.81 8.59
C CYS A 314 -4.60 -13.58 7.23
N LEU A 315 -5.27 -12.94 6.27
CA LEU A 315 -4.68 -12.59 4.96
C LEU A 315 -3.44 -11.71 5.12
N PHE A 316 -3.50 -10.73 6.02
CA PHE A 316 -2.36 -9.87 6.32
C PHE A 316 -1.20 -10.66 6.92
N LEU A 317 -1.45 -11.52 7.91
CA LEU A 317 -0.41 -12.35 8.53
C LEU A 317 0.19 -13.35 7.51
N ILE A 318 -0.63 -13.99 6.69
CA ILE A 318 -0.17 -14.89 5.63
C ILE A 318 0.74 -14.15 4.65
N SER A 319 0.51 -12.85 4.40
CA SER A 319 1.36 -12.04 3.52
C SER A 319 2.82 -11.92 3.98
N PHE A 320 3.12 -12.20 5.24
CA PHE A 320 4.49 -12.25 5.79
C PHE A 320 5.10 -13.66 5.77
N LEU A 321 4.29 -14.70 5.54
CA LEU A 321 4.75 -16.09 5.53
C LEU A 321 5.30 -16.51 4.16
N VAL A 322 4.89 -15.80 3.10
CA VAL A 322 5.32 -16.09 1.72
C VAL A 322 6.49 -15.17 1.39
N VAL A 323 7.66 -15.76 1.27
CA VAL A 323 8.92 -15.08 0.97
C VAL A 323 9.45 -15.58 -0.36
N PHE A 324 9.91 -14.66 -1.21
CA PHE A 324 10.59 -14.97 -2.47
C PHE A 324 12.08 -14.84 -2.24
N GLU A 325 12.75 -15.95 -1.94
CA GLU A 325 14.21 -15.99 -1.84
C GLU A 325 14.84 -16.58 -3.08
N PRO A 326 16.02 -16.07 -3.50
CA PRO A 326 16.79 -16.72 -4.54
C PRO A 326 17.26 -18.09 -4.03
N TYR A 327 17.09 -19.12 -4.85
CA TYR A 327 17.63 -20.43 -4.55
C TYR A 327 19.16 -20.35 -4.57
N TYR A 328 19.81 -20.68 -3.47
CA TYR A 328 21.26 -20.89 -3.45
C TYR A 328 21.53 -22.22 -4.14
N HIS A 329 22.13 -22.17 -5.32
CA HIS A 329 22.67 -23.34 -5.94
C HIS A 329 23.83 -23.79 -5.04
N VAL A 330 23.76 -24.99 -4.53
CA VAL A 330 24.95 -25.62 -3.98
C VAL A 330 25.88 -25.80 -5.17
N GLU A 331 26.99 -25.10 -5.20
CA GLU A 331 28.00 -25.31 -6.24
C GLU A 331 28.35 -26.78 -6.20
N ILE A 332 28.27 -27.42 -7.36
CA ILE A 332 28.69 -28.81 -7.55
C ILE A 332 30.00 -28.74 -8.32
N ASP A 333 31.04 -29.39 -7.81
CA ASP A 333 32.32 -29.50 -8.49
C ASP A 333 32.22 -30.36 -9.79
N GLU A 334 33.32 -30.43 -10.58
CA GLU A 334 33.33 -31.23 -11.80
C GLU A 334 33.07 -32.72 -11.56
N ASP A 335 33.25 -33.19 -10.34
CA ASP A 335 33.04 -34.58 -9.91
C ASP A 335 31.63 -34.82 -9.37
N GLY A 336 30.77 -33.80 -9.29
CA GLY A 336 29.39 -33.89 -8.84
C GLY A 336 29.19 -33.79 -7.30
N ASN A 337 30.22 -33.36 -6.55
CA ASN A 337 30.14 -33.15 -5.11
C ASN A 337 29.70 -31.74 -4.80
N LYS A 338 28.97 -31.59 -3.66
CA LYS A 338 28.58 -30.27 -3.16
C LYS A 338 29.84 -29.47 -2.76
N VAL A 339 29.96 -28.25 -3.27
CA VAL A 339 30.97 -27.29 -2.83
C VAL A 339 30.34 -26.47 -1.69
N TYR A 340 30.94 -26.55 -0.51
CA TYR A 340 30.49 -25.80 0.67
C TYR A 340 31.36 -24.58 0.89
N GLU A 341 30.77 -23.43 1.15
CA GLU A 341 31.49 -22.23 1.58
C GLU A 341 31.81 -22.28 3.07
N ASN A 342 33.00 -21.82 3.44
CA ASN A 342 33.36 -21.65 4.84
C ASN A 342 32.69 -20.37 5.39
N ILE A 343 31.51 -20.52 5.97
CA ILE A 343 30.77 -19.42 6.60
C ILE A 343 31.07 -19.41 8.11
N GLU A 344 31.60 -18.30 8.59
CA GLU A 344 31.89 -18.09 10.03
C GLU A 344 30.63 -18.31 10.88
N GLY A 345 30.75 -19.15 11.91
CA GLY A 345 29.64 -19.55 12.78
C GLY A 345 28.70 -20.62 12.23
N GLN A 346 28.84 -21.05 10.97
CA GLN A 346 28.08 -22.17 10.38
C GLN A 346 28.96 -23.35 9.98
N THR A 347 30.29 -23.20 10.11
CA THR A 347 31.28 -24.23 9.86
C THR A 347 31.94 -24.63 11.16
N TYR A 348 31.91 -25.91 11.49
CA TYR A 348 32.47 -26.45 12.76
C TYR A 348 32.79 -27.93 12.63
N TYR A 349 33.66 -28.39 13.54
CA TYR A 349 33.93 -29.80 13.71
C TYR A 349 33.25 -30.35 14.96
N ILE A 350 32.78 -31.59 14.90
CA ILE A 350 32.39 -32.37 16.09
C ILE A 350 33.37 -33.51 16.24
N LYS A 351 34.00 -33.62 17.45
CA LYS A 351 34.96 -34.68 17.74
C LYS A 351 34.23 -35.99 17.97
N ASN A 352 34.47 -36.98 17.13
CA ASN A 352 33.87 -38.31 17.21
C ASN A 352 34.97 -39.36 17.40
N GLY A 353 35.35 -39.60 18.67
CA GLY A 353 36.49 -40.47 19.03
C GLY A 353 37.82 -39.86 18.57
N ASP A 354 38.55 -40.60 17.70
CA ASP A 354 39.79 -40.11 17.10
C ASP A 354 39.63 -39.40 15.78
N LYS A 355 38.36 -39.21 15.34
CA LYS A 355 38.01 -38.56 14.06
C LYS A 355 37.24 -37.26 14.30
N TYR A 356 37.12 -36.47 13.22
CA TYR A 356 36.42 -35.21 13.23
C TYR A 356 35.33 -35.22 12.16
N ASP A 357 34.08 -35.02 12.58
CA ASP A 357 32.93 -34.85 11.71
C ASP A 357 32.85 -33.38 11.33
N LEU A 358 33.06 -33.05 10.04
CA LEU A 358 32.99 -31.68 9.52
C LEU A 358 31.54 -31.37 9.17
N TYR A 359 31.07 -30.24 9.68
CA TYR A 359 29.81 -29.62 9.29
C TYR A 359 30.09 -28.27 8.63
N MET A 360 29.49 -28.04 7.46
CA MET A 360 29.53 -26.78 6.74
C MET A 360 28.10 -26.36 6.40
N GLU A 361 27.78 -25.09 6.58
CA GLU A 361 26.39 -24.60 6.45
C GLU A 361 25.39 -25.41 7.30
N LYS A 362 25.86 -25.94 8.44
CA LYS A 362 25.11 -26.85 9.35
C LYS A 362 24.74 -28.20 8.73
N GLU A 363 25.21 -28.54 7.53
CA GLU A 363 25.07 -29.86 6.93
C GLU A 363 26.33 -30.71 7.20
N TYR A 364 26.15 -32.01 7.48
CA TYR A 364 27.25 -32.96 7.63
C TYR A 364 27.91 -33.18 6.27
N VAL A 365 29.22 -32.91 6.20
CA VAL A 365 30.02 -33.04 4.97
C VAL A 365 30.77 -34.37 4.92
N GLY A 366 31.35 -34.80 6.06
CA GLY A 366 32.08 -36.05 6.14
C GLY A 366 32.89 -36.20 7.43
N THR A 367 33.44 -37.40 7.64
CA THR A 367 34.29 -37.72 8.78
C THR A 367 35.77 -37.85 8.30
N TYR A 368 36.65 -37.13 8.98
CA TYR A 368 38.08 -37.02 8.61
C TYR A 368 38.98 -37.42 9.80
N ASP A 369 40.14 -38.00 9.48
CA ASP A 369 41.14 -38.38 10.48
C ASP A 369 42.02 -37.19 10.93
N ILE A 370 41.98 -36.10 10.17
CA ILE A 370 42.79 -34.89 10.40
C ILE A 370 41.93 -33.62 10.19
N ILE A 371 42.35 -32.54 10.83
CA ILE A 371 41.80 -31.20 10.59
C ILE A 371 42.59 -30.61 9.44
N PHE A 372 41.86 -30.13 8.40
CA PHE A 372 42.49 -29.52 7.24
C PHE A 372 43.16 -28.18 7.60
N GLU A 373 44.30 -27.88 6.99
CA GLU A 373 45.03 -26.62 7.25
C GLU A 373 44.21 -25.36 6.98
N THR A 374 43.35 -25.42 5.97
CA THR A 374 42.41 -24.35 5.61
C THR A 374 41.28 -24.10 6.66
N PHE A 375 41.09 -25.07 7.55
CA PHE A 375 40.03 -25.06 8.55
C PHE A 375 40.56 -25.15 10.00
N LYS A 376 41.81 -24.72 10.23
CA LYS A 376 42.46 -24.79 11.57
C LYS A 376 41.79 -23.89 12.62
N ASP A 377 41.22 -22.77 12.16
CA ASP A 377 40.61 -21.72 13.01
C ASP A 377 39.12 -21.98 13.29
N ILE A 378 38.55 -23.08 12.77
CA ILE A 378 37.15 -23.41 12.94
C ILE A 378 36.91 -24.04 14.31
N PRO A 379 35.81 -23.70 15.01
CA PRO A 379 35.51 -24.26 16.33
C PRO A 379 35.32 -25.77 16.27
N ILE A 380 35.85 -26.45 17.31
CA ILE A 380 35.73 -27.89 17.51
C ILE A 380 34.87 -28.14 18.74
N TYR A 381 33.73 -28.75 18.55
CA TYR A 381 32.80 -29.11 19.62
C TYR A 381 32.91 -30.57 19.95
N ARG A 382 32.50 -30.93 21.19
CA ARG A 382 32.48 -32.32 21.64
C ARG A 382 31.16 -33.02 21.29
N THR A 383 30.08 -32.26 21.30
CA THR A 383 28.74 -32.79 21.03
C THR A 383 27.96 -31.78 20.23
N TYR A 384 26.89 -32.23 19.57
CA TYR A 384 25.95 -31.33 18.84
C TYR A 384 25.22 -30.39 19.82
N GLU A 385 25.06 -30.77 21.08
CA GLU A 385 24.41 -29.93 22.10
C GLU A 385 25.26 -28.70 22.42
N GLU A 386 26.60 -28.83 22.45
CA GLU A 386 27.51 -27.68 22.63
C GLU A 386 27.40 -26.65 21.46
N VAL A 387 27.10 -27.11 20.26
CA VAL A 387 26.87 -26.20 19.10
C VAL A 387 25.64 -25.36 19.33
N VAL A 388 24.55 -25.98 19.79
CA VAL A 388 23.27 -25.29 20.03
C VAL A 388 23.35 -24.30 21.20
N GLU A 389 24.14 -24.65 22.26
CA GLU A 389 24.34 -23.76 23.43
C GLU A 389 25.16 -22.50 23.07
N ASN A 390 26.11 -22.60 22.13
CA ASN A 390 26.92 -21.45 21.70
C ASN A 390 26.26 -20.56 20.64
N GLU A 391 25.14 -21.00 20.07
CA GLU A 391 24.33 -20.18 19.12
C GLU A 391 23.29 -19.29 19.81
N ASN A 392 23.03 -19.51 21.13
CA ASN A 392 22.11 -18.71 21.93
C ASN A 392 22.84 -17.63 22.74
#